data_58eab7d342c0fb8d1b1f091ba503d9e7
#
_entry.id   58eab7d342c0fb8d1b1f091ba503d9e7
#
_cell.length_a   1.000
_cell.length_b   1.000
_cell.length_c   1.000
_cell.angle_alpha   90.00
_cell.angle_beta   90.00
_cell.angle_gamma   90.00
#
_symmetry.space_group_name_H-M   'P 1'
#
loop_
_entity.id
_entity.type
_entity.pdbx_description
1 polymer ?
#
loop_
_entity_poly.entity_id
_entity_poly.type
_entity_poly.pdbx_seq_one_letter_code
_entity_poly.pdbx_strand_id
1 'polypeptide(L)'
;MHLLYPGTRSGTMRHIPILVTISLVLSNSVTTTVSAQAQTTRMDLATLYDLGNLVVDTNADSVPDLVNASLILGETPSISETAAAAEISARLGFETMAINLPIQRGISAEGILIVIGRSGLTASGLSSPGIDPTSLDAGEGSVVIRNTDDRTWVLIVGGDDEGLMAAARLFSGVLPHTRTLSTAKLGAVAEDLSDALA
;
A
#
# COMPACT_ATOMS: atom_id res chain seq x y z
N MET A 1 93.28 -45.14 -33.45
CA MET A 1 93.41 -46.61 -33.51
C MET A 1 92.10 -47.23 -33.03
N HIS A 2 91.46 -47.98 -33.90
CA HIS A 2 90.35 -48.90 -33.74
C HIS A 2 89.09 -48.46 -32.96
N LEU A 3 88.01 -48.25 -33.71
CA LEU A 3 86.99 -49.22 -34.16
C LEU A 3 86.24 -49.89 -33.04
N LEU A 4 84.91 -49.68 -32.96
CA LEU A 4 83.90 -50.64 -33.39
C LEU A 4 82.48 -50.15 -33.00
N TYR A 5 81.67 -50.00 -33.99
CA TYR A 5 80.21 -50.13 -33.90
C TYR A 5 79.93 -51.65 -33.67
N PRO A 6 78.86 -52.08 -33.03
CA PRO A 6 77.55 -52.08 -33.67
C PRO A 6 76.33 -52.10 -32.67
N GLY A 7 75.18 -52.00 -33.25
CA GLY A 7 73.99 -52.57 -32.61
C GLY A 7 72.69 -51.79 -32.68
N THR A 8 72.10 -51.84 -33.85
CA THR A 8 70.66 -51.54 -34.03
C THR A 8 69.79 -52.43 -33.17
N ARG A 9 68.96 -51.85 -32.32
CA ARG A 9 67.76 -52.51 -31.81
C ARG A 9 66.51 -51.65 -32.13
N SER A 10 65.74 -52.14 -33.09
CA SER A 10 64.38 -51.84 -33.39
C SER A 10 63.55 -52.00 -32.12
N GLY A 11 63.02 -50.88 -31.58
CA GLY A 11 62.08 -50.86 -30.52
C GLY A 11 60.74 -50.41 -31.06
N THR A 12 59.85 -51.33 -31.22
CA THR A 12 58.47 -51.14 -31.62
C THR A 12 57.77 -50.08 -30.74
N MET A 13 57.39 -48.98 -31.37
CA MET A 13 56.55 -47.96 -30.76
C MET A 13 55.12 -48.51 -30.51
N ARG A 14 54.81 -48.81 -29.29
CA ARG A 14 53.44 -49.09 -28.84
C ARG A 14 52.72 -47.77 -28.76
N HIS A 15 51.80 -47.55 -29.69
CA HIS A 15 50.80 -46.49 -29.61
C HIS A 15 49.84 -46.82 -28.47
N ILE A 16 49.89 -46.02 -27.40
CA ILE A 16 48.92 -46.04 -26.35
C ILE A 16 47.83 -45.05 -26.80
N PRO A 17 46.55 -45.47 -27.04
CA PRO A 17 45.51 -44.53 -27.30
C PRO A 17 45.18 -43.78 -26.00
N ILE A 18 45.44 -42.48 -25.98
CA ILE A 18 44.96 -41.61 -24.94
C ILE A 18 43.46 -41.43 -25.17
N LEU A 19 42.67 -42.11 -24.36
CA LEU A 19 41.20 -41.92 -24.32
C LEU A 19 40.94 -40.58 -23.60
N VAL A 20 40.72 -39.52 -24.36
CA VAL A 20 40.25 -38.23 -23.82
C VAL A 20 38.76 -38.38 -23.56
N THR A 21 38.39 -38.66 -22.32
CA THR A 21 37.01 -38.55 -21.85
C THR A 21 36.69 -37.08 -21.67
N ILE A 22 35.96 -36.52 -22.62
CA ILE A 22 35.36 -35.21 -22.48
C ILE A 22 34.13 -35.39 -21.57
N SER A 23 34.29 -35.08 -20.27
CA SER A 23 33.18 -34.95 -19.35
C SER A 23 32.43 -33.66 -19.67
N LEU A 24 31.32 -33.80 -20.37
CA LEU A 24 30.36 -32.72 -20.60
C LEU A 24 29.64 -32.44 -19.27
N VAL A 25 30.14 -31.45 -18.50
CA VAL A 25 29.45 -30.95 -17.33
C VAL A 25 28.27 -30.14 -17.84
N LEU A 26 27.06 -30.72 -17.88
CA LEU A 26 25.84 -29.99 -18.02
C LEU A 26 25.66 -29.16 -16.74
N SER A 27 26.04 -27.89 -16.81
CA SER A 27 25.65 -26.89 -15.80
C SER A 27 24.16 -26.66 -15.93
N ASN A 28 23.36 -27.36 -15.12
CA ASN A 28 21.98 -27.01 -14.90
C ASN A 28 21.97 -25.65 -14.19
N SER A 29 21.87 -24.57 -14.96
CA SER A 29 21.53 -23.27 -14.44
C SER A 29 20.08 -23.32 -13.94
N VAL A 30 19.90 -23.63 -12.66
CA VAL A 30 18.62 -23.42 -11.98
C VAL A 30 18.40 -21.92 -11.93
N THR A 31 17.70 -21.40 -12.91
CA THR A 31 17.13 -20.03 -12.84
C THR A 31 16.07 -20.06 -11.75
N THR A 32 16.46 -19.76 -10.52
CA THR A 32 15.51 -19.39 -9.47
C THR A 32 14.87 -18.09 -9.92
N THR A 33 13.71 -18.18 -10.54
CA THR A 33 12.78 -17.06 -10.65
C THR A 33 12.37 -16.73 -9.24
N VAL A 34 13.05 -15.72 -8.65
CA VAL A 34 12.55 -15.05 -7.47
C VAL A 34 11.29 -14.34 -7.93
N SER A 35 10.14 -14.99 -7.75
CA SER A 35 8.86 -14.30 -7.79
C SER A 35 8.94 -13.27 -6.67
N ALA A 36 9.15 -12.01 -7.03
CA ALA A 36 8.85 -10.90 -6.14
C ALA A 36 7.35 -10.99 -5.87
N GLN A 37 6.98 -11.73 -4.84
CA GLN A 37 5.66 -11.59 -4.25
C GLN A 37 5.65 -10.14 -3.77
N ALA A 38 4.82 -9.32 -4.43
CA ALA A 38 4.45 -8.05 -3.89
C ALA A 38 3.91 -8.36 -2.49
N GLN A 39 4.75 -8.13 -1.47
CA GLN A 39 4.28 -8.13 -0.10
C GLN A 39 3.28 -6.99 -0.06
N THR A 40 2.01 -7.32 -0.07
CA THR A 40 0.95 -6.37 0.28
C THR A 40 1.28 -5.98 1.72
N THR A 41 1.98 -4.85 1.88
CA THR A 41 2.34 -4.34 3.19
C THR A 41 1.02 -4.10 3.90
N ARG A 42 0.73 -4.89 4.92
CA ARG A 42 -0.47 -4.71 5.72
C ARG A 42 -0.38 -3.34 6.36
N MET A 43 -1.29 -2.49 5.98
CA MET A 43 -1.39 -1.15 6.51
C MET A 43 -1.94 -1.21 7.94
N ASP A 44 -1.38 -0.38 8.81
CA ASP A 44 -1.87 -0.16 10.17
C ASP A 44 -2.08 1.35 10.40
N LEU A 45 -2.54 1.73 11.59
CA LEU A 45 -2.77 3.15 11.90
C LEU A 45 -1.49 4.00 11.87
N ALA A 46 -0.34 3.41 12.13
CA ALA A 46 0.93 4.13 12.09
C ALA A 46 1.37 4.43 10.65
N THR A 47 1.24 3.43 9.77
CA THR A 47 1.65 3.54 8.36
C THR A 47 0.57 4.16 7.47
N LEU A 48 -0.69 4.19 7.91
CA LEU A 48 -1.79 4.78 7.14
C LEU A 48 -1.51 6.23 6.71
N TYR A 49 -0.87 6.99 7.58
CA TYR A 49 -0.60 8.41 7.39
C TYR A 49 0.70 8.69 6.63
N ASP A 50 1.48 7.67 6.31
CA ASP A 50 2.68 7.84 5.50
C ASP A 50 2.32 8.29 4.09
N LEU A 51 3.13 9.19 3.54
CA LEU A 51 2.96 9.68 2.18
C LEU A 51 3.03 8.51 1.18
N GLY A 52 2.05 8.44 0.30
CA GLY A 52 1.86 7.34 -0.64
C GLY A 52 0.77 6.34 -0.23
N ASN A 53 0.23 6.43 1.00
CA ASN A 53 -0.87 5.59 1.48
C ASN A 53 -2.22 6.33 1.41
N LEU A 54 -2.63 6.99 2.49
CA LEU A 54 -3.88 7.75 2.52
C LEU A 54 -3.81 9.02 1.69
N VAL A 55 -2.66 9.67 1.70
CA VAL A 55 -2.37 10.89 0.94
C VAL A 55 -1.21 10.63 -0.01
N VAL A 56 -1.34 11.06 -1.25
CA VAL A 56 -0.39 10.76 -2.32
C VAL A 56 0.08 12.05 -2.98
N ASP A 57 1.36 12.08 -3.29
CA ASP A 57 2.02 13.07 -4.12
C ASP A 57 2.17 12.45 -5.53
N THR A 58 1.42 12.93 -6.50
CA THR A 58 1.35 12.32 -7.84
C THR A 58 2.40 12.87 -8.80
N ASN A 59 2.94 14.05 -8.51
CA ASN A 59 3.92 14.72 -9.37
C ASN A 59 5.34 14.76 -8.79
N ALA A 60 5.54 14.19 -7.58
CA ALA A 60 6.81 14.09 -6.87
C ALA A 60 7.43 15.46 -6.50
N ASP A 61 6.60 16.45 -6.20
CA ASP A 61 7.05 17.77 -5.74
C ASP A 61 7.11 17.88 -4.20
N SER A 62 6.77 16.80 -3.51
CA SER A 62 6.68 16.67 -2.05
C SER A 62 5.47 17.37 -1.44
N VAL A 63 4.47 17.71 -2.24
CA VAL A 63 3.17 18.22 -1.79
C VAL A 63 2.11 17.16 -2.05
N PRO A 64 1.37 16.67 -1.04
CA PRO A 64 0.27 15.77 -1.30
C PRO A 64 -0.85 16.45 -2.07
N ASP A 65 -1.20 15.90 -3.22
CA ASP A 65 -2.17 16.44 -4.16
C ASP A 65 -3.39 15.55 -4.37
N LEU A 66 -3.32 14.29 -3.91
CA LEU A 66 -4.39 13.31 -4.04
C LEU A 66 -4.75 12.67 -2.70
N VAL A 67 -6.03 12.51 -2.43
CA VAL A 67 -6.53 11.63 -1.37
C VAL A 67 -6.87 10.28 -1.97
N ASN A 68 -6.09 9.26 -1.62
CA ASN A 68 -6.28 7.88 -2.06
C ASN A 68 -7.32 7.17 -1.16
N ALA A 69 -8.47 7.77 -0.99
CA ALA A 69 -9.54 7.20 -0.16
C ALA A 69 -10.92 7.60 -0.66
N SER A 70 -11.90 6.79 -0.29
CA SER A 70 -13.32 7.09 -0.45
C SER A 70 -14.03 6.97 0.89
N LEU A 71 -14.88 7.94 1.23
CA LEU A 71 -15.70 7.91 2.43
C LEU A 71 -17.01 7.18 2.13
N ILE A 72 -17.31 6.17 2.92
CA ILE A 72 -18.47 5.29 2.74
C ILE A 72 -19.51 5.59 3.81
N LEU A 73 -20.66 6.04 3.39
CA LEU A 73 -21.86 6.20 4.19
C LEU A 73 -22.94 5.20 3.74
N GLY A 74 -23.89 4.93 4.61
CA GLY A 74 -25.10 4.19 4.23
C GLY A 74 -26.02 5.02 3.33
N GLU A 75 -27.05 4.37 2.79
CA GLU A 75 -28.08 5.03 1.95
C GLU A 75 -28.81 6.15 2.71
N THR A 76 -29.05 5.93 3.99
CA THR A 76 -29.73 6.87 4.89
C THR A 76 -28.87 7.14 6.13
N PRO A 77 -27.78 7.92 5.97
CA PRO A 77 -26.90 8.20 7.09
C PRO A 77 -27.58 9.09 8.12
N SER A 78 -27.21 8.95 9.39
CA SER A 78 -27.64 9.87 10.44
C SER A 78 -27.00 11.25 10.28
N ILE A 79 -27.48 12.22 11.03
CA ILE A 79 -26.89 13.57 11.06
C ILE A 79 -25.44 13.49 11.57
N SER A 80 -25.18 12.69 12.60
CA SER A 80 -23.85 12.49 13.18
C SER A 80 -22.91 11.78 12.22
N GLU A 81 -23.36 10.78 11.46
CA GLU A 81 -22.57 10.13 10.42
C GLU A 81 -22.21 11.11 9.31
N THR A 82 -23.16 11.97 8.90
CA THR A 82 -22.89 13.01 7.91
C THR A 82 -21.90 14.05 8.45
N ALA A 83 -22.04 14.45 9.70
CA ALA A 83 -21.13 15.39 10.36
C ALA A 83 -19.72 14.80 10.50
N ALA A 84 -19.61 13.52 10.89
CA ALA A 84 -18.34 12.82 10.96
C ALA A 84 -17.64 12.74 9.59
N ALA A 85 -18.39 12.45 8.53
CA ALA A 85 -17.88 12.46 7.16
C ALA A 85 -17.38 13.86 6.75
N ALA A 86 -18.12 14.89 7.09
CA ALA A 86 -17.74 16.28 6.81
C ALA A 86 -16.47 16.69 7.56
N GLU A 87 -16.33 16.31 8.84
CA GLU A 87 -15.13 16.57 9.64
C GLU A 87 -13.87 15.94 9.00
N ILE A 88 -13.98 14.67 8.62
CA ILE A 88 -12.87 13.94 7.98
C ILE A 88 -12.55 14.53 6.60
N SER A 89 -13.58 14.82 5.79
CA SER A 89 -13.40 15.39 4.46
C SER A 89 -12.75 16.77 4.52
N ALA A 90 -13.19 17.62 5.43
CA ALA A 90 -12.64 18.95 5.62
C ALA A 90 -11.15 18.88 5.99
N ARG A 91 -10.80 17.95 6.88
CA ARG A 91 -9.40 17.78 7.29
C ARG A 91 -8.54 17.24 6.16
N LEU A 92 -8.98 16.19 5.45
CA LEU A 92 -8.24 15.63 4.31
C LEU A 92 -8.04 16.68 3.21
N GLY A 93 -9.08 17.41 2.84
CA GLY A 93 -8.97 18.47 1.85
C GLY A 93 -8.07 19.63 2.29
N PHE A 94 -8.09 19.97 3.59
CA PHE A 94 -7.23 21.03 4.14
C PHE A 94 -5.74 20.63 4.09
N GLU A 95 -5.42 19.38 4.38
CA GLU A 95 -4.02 18.91 4.45
C GLU A 95 -3.43 18.61 3.07
N THR A 96 -4.24 18.15 2.13
CA THR A 96 -3.75 17.66 0.84
C THR A 96 -3.97 18.63 -0.31
N MET A 97 -4.70 19.71 -0.12
CA MET A 97 -5.16 20.57 -1.21
C MET A 97 -5.99 19.81 -2.27
N ALA A 98 -6.31 18.54 -1.99
CA ALA A 98 -7.05 17.69 -2.92
C ALA A 98 -8.49 18.14 -3.07
N ILE A 99 -8.97 18.16 -4.29
CA ILE A 99 -10.37 18.48 -4.64
C ILE A 99 -11.17 17.21 -5.02
N ASN A 100 -10.54 16.06 -4.95
CA ASN A 100 -11.10 14.78 -5.38
C ASN A 100 -11.58 13.92 -4.20
N LEU A 101 -12.27 14.44 -3.23
CA LEU A 101 -12.78 13.66 -2.09
C LEU A 101 -14.14 13.02 -2.40
N PRO A 102 -14.20 11.79 -2.89
CA PRO A 102 -15.46 11.13 -3.18
C PRO A 102 -16.13 10.68 -1.89
N ILE A 103 -17.26 11.30 -1.56
CA ILE A 103 -18.20 10.79 -0.55
C ILE A 103 -19.22 9.94 -1.28
N GLN A 104 -19.28 8.65 -0.96
CA GLN A 104 -20.12 7.70 -1.66
C GLN A 104 -21.14 7.05 -0.73
N ARG A 105 -22.29 6.70 -1.31
CA ARG A 105 -23.28 5.84 -0.68
C ARG A 105 -23.11 4.45 -1.25
N GLY A 106 -22.55 3.55 -0.44
CA GLY A 106 -22.17 2.22 -0.89
C GLY A 106 -20.70 2.09 -1.22
N ILE A 107 -20.29 0.91 -1.71
CA ILE A 107 -18.88 0.55 -1.91
C ILE A 107 -18.34 1.21 -3.18
N SER A 108 -17.24 1.95 -3.01
CA SER A 108 -16.38 2.39 -4.11
C SER A 108 -15.37 1.31 -4.47
N ALA A 109 -14.91 1.30 -5.70
CA ALA A 109 -13.90 0.37 -6.16
C ALA A 109 -12.46 0.82 -5.89
N GLU A 110 -12.21 2.09 -5.52
CA GLU A 110 -10.89 2.68 -5.53
C GLU A 110 -10.40 3.12 -4.14
N GLY A 111 -9.09 2.98 -3.93
CA GLY A 111 -8.38 3.47 -2.77
C GLY A 111 -8.73 2.80 -1.45
N ILE A 112 -8.39 3.49 -0.38
CA ILE A 112 -8.72 3.11 1.00
C ILE A 112 -10.19 3.45 1.26
N LEU A 113 -10.94 2.52 1.84
CA LEU A 113 -12.34 2.76 2.14
C LEU A 113 -12.51 3.19 3.60
N ILE A 114 -12.86 4.45 3.81
CA ILE A 114 -13.16 5.00 5.15
C ILE A 114 -14.65 4.86 5.39
N VAL A 115 -15.01 3.88 6.20
CA VAL A 115 -16.39 3.52 6.53
C VAL A 115 -16.81 4.25 7.80
N ILE A 116 -17.90 5.00 7.72
CA ILE A 116 -18.34 5.89 8.79
C ILE A 116 -19.67 5.44 9.37
N GLY A 117 -19.66 5.17 10.67
CA GLY A 117 -20.84 4.85 11.45
C GLY A 117 -21.43 3.48 11.14
N ARG A 118 -22.59 3.22 11.76
CA ARG A 118 -23.31 1.94 11.62
C ARG A 118 -23.93 1.76 10.24
N SER A 119 -24.41 2.85 9.66
CA SER A 119 -25.00 2.79 8.31
C SER A 119 -23.94 2.51 7.25
N GLY A 120 -22.78 3.13 7.35
CA GLY A 120 -21.65 2.86 6.49
C GLY A 120 -21.12 1.43 6.65
N LEU A 121 -21.05 0.95 7.89
CA LEU A 121 -20.63 -0.43 8.18
C LEU A 121 -21.59 -1.45 7.54
N THR A 122 -22.90 -1.21 7.61
CA THR A 122 -23.89 -2.03 6.93
C THR A 122 -23.73 -1.98 5.41
N ALA A 123 -23.53 -0.79 4.85
CA ALA A 123 -23.34 -0.61 3.41
C ALA A 123 -22.04 -1.21 2.89
N SER A 124 -21.00 -1.31 3.72
CA SER A 124 -19.72 -1.89 3.36
C SER A 124 -19.78 -3.39 3.02
N GLY A 125 -20.79 -4.10 3.53
CA GLY A 125 -20.92 -5.55 3.32
C GLY A 125 -19.82 -6.39 3.97
N LEU A 126 -18.98 -5.80 4.83
CA LEU A 126 -17.92 -6.53 5.53
C LEU A 126 -18.53 -7.61 6.44
N SER A 127 -18.29 -8.87 6.12
CA SER A 127 -18.77 -10.02 6.89
C SER A 127 -18.10 -10.13 8.29
N SER A 128 -16.91 -9.57 8.45
CA SER A 128 -16.17 -9.58 9.70
C SER A 128 -15.40 -8.27 9.89
N PRO A 129 -16.07 -7.20 10.32
CA PRO A 129 -15.45 -5.88 10.46
C PRO A 129 -14.38 -5.85 11.58
N GLY A 130 -14.44 -6.76 12.53
CA GLY A 130 -13.51 -6.81 13.67
C GLY A 130 -13.87 -5.83 14.78
N ILE A 131 -15.00 -5.17 14.68
CA ILE A 131 -15.61 -4.30 15.68
C ILE A 131 -17.12 -4.45 15.63
N ASP A 132 -17.74 -4.52 16.78
CA ASP A 132 -19.19 -4.43 16.96
C ASP A 132 -19.51 -3.09 17.64
N PRO A 133 -20.13 -2.12 16.93
CA PRO A 133 -20.48 -0.85 17.52
C PRO A 133 -21.44 -0.96 18.71
N THR A 134 -22.16 -2.09 18.85
CA THR A 134 -23.07 -2.31 19.98
C THR A 134 -22.35 -2.72 21.26
N SER A 135 -21.08 -3.11 21.16
CA SER A 135 -20.24 -3.44 22.30
C SER A 135 -19.49 -2.25 22.91
N LEU A 136 -19.58 -1.08 22.24
CA LEU A 136 -18.98 0.16 22.72
C LEU A 136 -19.92 0.84 23.73
N ASP A 137 -19.35 1.45 24.75
CA ASP A 137 -20.08 2.24 25.73
C ASP A 137 -20.57 3.57 25.12
N ALA A 138 -21.50 4.22 25.80
CA ALA A 138 -21.95 5.57 25.41
C ALA A 138 -20.78 6.56 25.45
N GLY A 139 -20.64 7.37 24.41
CA GLY A 139 -19.51 8.29 24.24
C GLY A 139 -18.20 7.61 23.79
N GLU A 140 -18.16 6.29 23.71
CA GLU A 140 -16.99 5.55 23.23
C GLU A 140 -16.99 5.45 21.71
N GLY A 141 -15.85 5.79 21.11
CA GLY A 141 -15.62 5.65 19.67
C GLY A 141 -14.36 4.85 19.35
N SER A 142 -14.32 4.25 18.19
CA SER A 142 -13.20 3.40 17.76
C SER A 142 -12.83 3.64 16.31
N VAL A 143 -11.52 3.58 16.03
CA VAL A 143 -10.95 3.58 14.69
C VAL A 143 -10.20 2.27 14.50
N VAL A 144 -10.62 1.48 13.52
CA VAL A 144 -10.06 0.14 13.27
C VAL A 144 -9.62 0.03 11.81
N ILE A 145 -8.42 -0.50 11.57
CA ILE A 145 -7.97 -0.87 10.23
C ILE A 145 -8.22 -2.36 9.99
N ARG A 146 -8.80 -2.64 8.85
CA ARG A 146 -8.99 -3.99 8.32
C ARG A 146 -8.36 -4.09 6.94
N ASN A 147 -7.42 -5.01 6.80
CA ASN A 147 -6.85 -5.37 5.52
C ASN A 147 -7.50 -6.65 5.03
N THR A 148 -8.08 -6.61 3.85
CA THR A 148 -8.49 -7.77 3.07
C THR A 148 -7.46 -8.02 1.96
N ASP A 149 -7.62 -9.10 1.20
CA ASP A 149 -6.66 -9.45 0.15
C ASP A 149 -6.59 -8.40 -0.97
N ASP A 150 -7.67 -7.64 -1.15
CA ASP A 150 -7.84 -6.69 -2.24
C ASP A 150 -7.76 -5.21 -1.81
N ARG A 151 -7.95 -4.89 -0.51
CA ARG A 151 -8.01 -3.49 -0.07
C ARG A 151 -7.87 -3.28 1.44
N THR A 152 -7.63 -2.02 1.78
CA THR A 152 -7.61 -1.54 3.17
C THR A 152 -8.92 -0.80 3.49
N TRP A 153 -9.46 -1.10 4.67
CA TRP A 153 -10.65 -0.47 5.22
C TRP A 153 -10.27 0.25 6.52
N VAL A 154 -10.77 1.45 6.68
CA VAL A 154 -10.70 2.21 7.93
C VAL A 154 -12.12 2.33 8.46
N LEU A 155 -12.40 1.72 9.60
CA LEU A 155 -13.73 1.72 10.20
C LEU A 155 -13.76 2.75 11.32
N ILE A 156 -14.64 3.73 11.22
CA ILE A 156 -14.83 4.79 12.21
C ILE A 156 -16.23 4.64 12.77
N VAL A 157 -16.32 4.15 14.00
CA VAL A 157 -17.59 3.77 14.62
C VAL A 157 -17.70 4.32 16.05
N GLY A 158 -18.91 4.40 16.56
CA GLY A 158 -19.19 4.78 17.95
C GLY A 158 -20.30 3.94 18.56
N GLY A 159 -20.30 3.82 19.89
CA GLY A 159 -21.41 3.27 20.67
C GLY A 159 -22.68 4.09 20.48
N ASP A 160 -22.50 5.40 20.33
CA ASP A 160 -23.53 6.37 20.03
C ASP A 160 -23.00 7.50 19.12
N ASP A 161 -23.78 8.55 18.93
CA ASP A 161 -23.44 9.71 18.11
C ASP A 161 -22.24 10.50 18.66
N GLU A 162 -22.11 10.60 19.98
CA GLU A 162 -21.01 11.29 20.64
C GLU A 162 -19.69 10.49 20.45
N GLY A 163 -19.73 9.19 20.66
CA GLY A 163 -18.61 8.29 20.42
C GLY A 163 -18.15 8.29 18.97
N LEU A 164 -19.10 8.30 18.00
CA LEU A 164 -18.77 8.41 16.59
C LEU A 164 -18.03 9.71 16.27
N MET A 165 -18.52 10.84 16.80
CA MET A 165 -17.87 12.13 16.58
C MET A 165 -16.50 12.20 17.26
N ALA A 166 -16.34 11.58 18.43
CA ALA A 166 -15.05 11.47 19.10
C ALA A 166 -14.04 10.68 18.24
N ALA A 167 -14.44 9.54 17.69
CA ALA A 167 -13.60 8.74 16.77
C ALA A 167 -13.25 9.51 15.49
N ALA A 168 -14.19 10.20 14.88
CA ALA A 168 -13.97 11.00 13.69
C ALA A 168 -12.96 12.13 13.94
N ARG A 169 -13.09 12.85 15.06
CA ARG A 169 -12.16 13.91 15.45
C ARG A 169 -10.78 13.36 15.81
N LEU A 170 -10.71 12.20 16.46
CA LEU A 170 -9.44 11.54 16.71
C LEU A 170 -8.74 11.20 15.39
N PHE A 171 -9.44 10.57 14.47
CA PHE A 171 -8.91 10.20 13.16
C PHE A 171 -8.42 11.43 12.38
N SER A 172 -9.23 12.47 12.25
CA SER A 172 -8.85 13.69 11.55
C SER A 172 -7.74 14.47 12.28
N GLY A 173 -7.65 14.35 13.60
CA GLY A 173 -6.63 15.02 14.42
C GLY A 173 -5.23 14.43 14.28
N VAL A 174 -5.10 13.14 13.92
CA VAL A 174 -3.79 12.48 13.72
C VAL A 174 -3.30 12.50 12.28
N LEU A 175 -4.07 13.05 11.34
CA LEU A 175 -3.60 13.26 9.98
C LEU A 175 -2.34 14.12 9.98
N PRO A 176 -1.29 13.73 9.24
CA PRO A 176 -0.05 14.47 9.19
C PRO A 176 -0.30 15.90 8.70
N HIS A 177 0.40 16.84 9.31
CA HIS A 177 0.40 18.23 8.85
C HIS A 177 1.30 18.34 7.61
N THR A 178 0.76 18.04 6.46
CA THR A 178 1.48 18.07 5.19
C THR A 178 2.06 19.44 4.87
N ARG A 179 1.47 20.51 5.41
CA ARG A 179 1.97 21.89 5.29
C ARG A 179 3.26 22.17 6.06
N THR A 180 3.66 21.31 6.98
CA THR A 180 4.95 21.42 7.65
C THR A 180 6.11 20.91 6.79
N LEU A 181 5.83 20.27 5.67
CA LEU A 181 6.82 19.93 4.66
C LEU A 181 7.34 21.25 4.08
N SER A 182 8.58 21.55 4.41
CA SER A 182 9.25 22.84 4.19
C SER A 182 9.46 23.22 2.71
N THR A 183 8.96 22.43 1.79
CA THR A 183 9.22 22.51 0.35
C THR A 183 8.02 22.90 -0.50
N ALA A 184 6.82 22.96 0.07
CA ALA A 184 5.63 23.37 -0.66
C ALA A 184 5.79 24.80 -1.20
N LYS A 185 5.96 24.93 -2.50
CA LYS A 185 6.02 26.22 -3.17
C LYS A 185 4.61 26.56 -3.67
N LEU A 186 4.25 27.84 -3.56
CA LEU A 186 2.96 28.32 -4.06
C LEU A 186 2.73 27.96 -5.55
N GLY A 187 3.81 27.85 -6.34
CA GLY A 187 3.76 27.43 -7.73
C GLY A 187 3.32 25.99 -7.92
N ALA A 188 3.78 25.04 -7.09
CA ALA A 188 3.37 23.65 -7.15
C ALA A 188 1.87 23.50 -6.86
N VAL A 189 1.38 24.20 -5.83
CA VAL A 189 -0.06 24.21 -5.51
C VAL A 189 -0.91 24.75 -6.65
N ALA A 190 -0.43 25.76 -7.38
CA ALA A 190 -1.13 26.32 -8.53
C ALA A 190 -1.14 25.37 -9.73
N GLU A 191 -0.09 24.59 -9.90
CA GLU A 191 0.02 23.55 -10.94
C GLU A 191 -0.94 22.40 -10.66
N ASP A 192 -0.95 21.87 -9.43
CA ASP A 192 -1.88 20.83 -8.99
C ASP A 192 -3.35 21.23 -9.18
N LEU A 193 -3.69 22.48 -8.83
CA LEU A 193 -5.04 23.01 -9.05
C LEU A 193 -5.37 23.12 -10.54
N SER A 194 -4.42 23.52 -11.37
CA SER A 194 -4.62 23.62 -12.82
C SER A 194 -4.89 22.24 -13.43
N ASP A 195 -4.12 21.24 -13.03
CA ASP A 195 -4.24 19.87 -13.53
C ASP A 195 -5.55 19.21 -13.06
N ALA A 196 -5.98 19.50 -11.84
CA ALA A 196 -7.23 18.99 -11.31
C ALA A 196 -8.49 19.61 -11.97
N LEU A 197 -8.34 20.78 -12.61
CA LEU A 197 -9.45 21.51 -13.28
C LEU A 197 -9.47 21.30 -14.80
N ALA A 198 -8.47 20.64 -15.37
CA ALA A 198 -8.36 20.36 -16.81
C ALA A 198 -9.14 19.11 -17.22
#